data_53d2bf62acd1d3e5d808954729e30ee2
#
_entry.id   53d2bf62acd1d3e5d808954729e30ee2
#
_cell.length_a   1.000
_cell.length_b   1.000
_cell.length_c   1.000
_cell.angle_alpha   90.00
_cell.angle_beta   90.00
_cell.angle_gamma   90.00
#
_symmetry.space_group_name_H-M   'P 1'
#
loop_
_entity.id
_entity.type
_entity.pdbx_description
1 polymer ?
#
loop_
_entity_poly.entity_id
_entity_poly.type
_entity_poly.pdbx_seq_one_letter_code
_entity_poly.pdbx_strand_id
1 'polypeptide(L)'
;MATVTFLGAAQVFTVDSVDLADQLSSITMNKTVDALESTSLKDASRTYVAGLENSETTFTVMGSFATGEAIQSIFGDVGSSVTIVFEPLTAAPGASSPRYTHTGAFLATLPIVVNVGELVQVTATYTGGSIVQAIS
;
A
#
# COMPACT_ATOMS: atom_id res chain seq x y z
N MET A 1 -2.36 29.37 -2.75
CA MET A 1 -1.72 28.07 -3.05
C MET A 1 -2.28 27.52 -4.35
N ALA A 2 -1.44 27.09 -5.26
CA ALA A 2 -1.87 26.50 -6.51
C ALA A 2 -2.12 25.00 -6.32
N THR A 3 -3.20 24.50 -6.93
CA THR A 3 -3.48 23.08 -6.94
C THR A 3 -2.81 22.44 -8.14
N VAL A 4 -2.01 21.42 -7.90
CA VAL A 4 -1.37 20.63 -8.96
C VAL A 4 -2.03 19.26 -8.99
N THR A 5 -2.60 18.90 -10.13
CA THR A 5 -3.23 17.60 -10.33
C THR A 5 -2.40 16.76 -11.28
N PHE A 6 -2.48 15.43 -11.13
CA PHE A 6 -1.75 14.53 -12.01
C PHE A 6 -2.62 13.32 -12.34
N LEU A 7 -2.28 12.66 -13.45
CA LEU A 7 -2.95 11.41 -13.83
C LEU A 7 -2.48 10.29 -12.90
N GLY A 8 -3.44 9.52 -12.41
CA GLY A 8 -3.11 8.38 -11.56
C GLY A 8 -2.20 7.40 -12.29
N ALA A 9 -1.02 7.16 -11.73
CA ALA A 9 -0.01 6.28 -12.30
C ALA A 9 0.91 5.76 -11.20
N ALA A 10 1.55 4.63 -11.45
CA ALA A 10 2.60 4.10 -10.59
C ALA A 10 3.91 4.14 -11.36
N GLN A 11 4.82 5.00 -10.97
CA GLN A 11 6.15 5.09 -11.58
C GLN A 11 7.13 4.17 -10.88
N VAL A 12 6.98 4.04 -9.57
CA VAL A 12 7.75 3.07 -8.78
C VAL A 12 6.75 2.31 -7.90
N PHE A 13 6.74 1.01 -8.04
CA PHE A 13 5.96 0.14 -7.16
C PHE A 13 6.76 -1.14 -6.95
N THR A 14 7.28 -1.31 -5.73
CA THR A 14 8.04 -2.49 -5.36
C THR A 14 7.41 -3.19 -4.17
N VAL A 15 7.38 -4.51 -4.21
CA VAL A 15 6.96 -5.36 -3.09
C VAL A 15 8.12 -6.29 -2.81
N ASP A 16 8.66 -6.22 -1.60
CA ASP A 16 9.82 -7.01 -1.19
C ASP A 16 10.98 -6.87 -2.19
N SER A 17 11.23 -5.62 -2.61
CA SER A 17 12.30 -5.23 -3.55
C SER A 17 12.10 -5.73 -4.99
N VAL A 18 10.93 -6.28 -5.32
CA VAL A 18 10.60 -6.70 -6.68
C VAL A 18 9.74 -5.62 -7.35
N ASP A 19 10.18 -5.13 -8.51
CA ASP A 19 9.47 -4.08 -9.25
C ASP A 19 8.27 -4.68 -9.97
N LEU A 20 7.07 -4.21 -9.62
CA LEU A 20 5.81 -4.64 -10.21
C LEU A 20 5.02 -3.48 -10.83
N ALA A 21 5.68 -2.35 -11.10
CA ALA A 21 4.99 -1.15 -11.58
C ALA A 21 4.28 -1.38 -12.92
N ASP A 22 4.86 -2.18 -13.80
CA ASP A 22 4.29 -2.47 -15.12
C ASP A 22 3.08 -3.42 -15.07
N GLN A 23 2.81 -4.03 -13.91
CA GLN A 23 1.71 -4.97 -13.74
C GLN A 23 0.61 -4.44 -12.85
N LEU A 24 0.82 -3.29 -12.21
CA LEU A 24 -0.12 -2.70 -11.26
C LEU A 24 -1.30 -2.07 -12.00
N SER A 25 -2.52 -2.47 -11.66
CA SER A 25 -3.71 -1.85 -12.21
C SER A 25 -4.39 -0.89 -11.22
N SER A 26 -4.34 -1.17 -9.92
CA SER A 26 -4.86 -0.25 -8.91
C SER A 26 -4.16 -0.49 -7.58
N ILE A 27 -4.11 0.56 -6.75
CA ILE A 27 -3.53 0.48 -5.41
C ILE A 27 -4.29 1.40 -4.46
N THR A 28 -4.51 0.93 -3.25
CA THR A 28 -5.09 1.72 -2.17
C THR A 28 -4.22 1.52 -0.93
N MET A 29 -3.76 2.62 -0.35
CA MET A 29 -2.99 2.59 0.90
C MET A 29 -3.76 3.36 1.96
N ASN A 30 -4.10 2.70 3.06
CA ASN A 30 -4.81 3.28 4.19
C ASN A 30 -3.92 3.29 5.42
N LYS A 31 -3.73 4.48 5.98
CA LYS A 31 -3.04 4.64 7.26
C LYS A 31 -4.08 4.86 8.34
N THR A 32 -4.17 3.96 9.29
CA THR A 32 -5.15 4.00 10.36
C THR A 32 -4.46 3.97 11.71
N VAL A 33 -4.85 4.87 12.59
CA VAL A 33 -4.35 4.92 13.96
C VAL A 33 -5.55 4.86 14.89
N ASP A 34 -5.48 4.00 15.92
CA ASP A 34 -6.56 3.89 16.89
C ASP A 34 -6.74 5.21 17.63
N ALA A 35 -8.00 5.65 17.74
CA ALA A 35 -8.34 6.84 18.51
C ALA A 35 -8.82 6.40 19.90
N LEU A 36 -8.00 6.69 20.91
CA LEU A 36 -8.33 6.35 22.29
C LEU A 36 -8.93 7.58 22.97
N GLU A 37 -10.12 7.44 23.53
CA GLU A 37 -10.81 8.56 24.17
C GLU A 37 -10.15 8.89 25.49
N SER A 38 -9.80 10.17 25.66
CA SER A 38 -9.18 10.68 26.88
C SER A 38 -10.01 11.79 27.52
N THR A 39 -11.31 11.85 27.20
CA THR A 39 -12.22 12.87 27.72
C THR A 39 -12.34 12.78 29.24
N SER A 40 -12.22 13.92 29.93
CA SER A 40 -12.41 14.01 31.37
C SER A 40 -13.73 14.69 31.71
N LEU A 41 -14.14 14.66 32.98
CA LEU A 41 -15.37 15.31 33.43
C LEU A 41 -15.38 16.82 33.25
N LYS A 42 -14.20 17.43 33.10
CA LYS A 42 -14.07 18.87 32.88
C LYS A 42 -14.16 19.27 31.43
N ASP A 43 -14.08 18.30 30.51
CA ASP A 43 -14.03 18.61 29.09
C ASP A 43 -15.42 18.95 28.56
N ALA A 44 -15.50 20.03 27.76
CA ALA A 44 -16.72 20.42 27.09
C ALA A 44 -16.94 19.63 25.80
N SER A 45 -15.91 18.96 25.28
CA SER A 45 -15.95 18.14 24.08
C SER A 45 -15.13 16.88 24.27
N ARG A 46 -15.33 15.88 23.42
CA ARG A 46 -14.54 14.66 23.45
C ARG A 46 -13.14 14.89 22.96
N THR A 47 -12.16 14.31 23.65
CA THR A 47 -10.76 14.36 23.25
C THR A 47 -10.22 12.95 23.06
N TYR A 48 -9.27 12.81 22.14
CA TYR A 48 -8.70 11.51 21.76
C TYR A 48 -7.19 11.58 21.70
N VAL A 49 -6.55 10.46 22.00
CA VAL A 49 -5.11 10.28 21.81
C VAL A 49 -4.88 9.13 20.84
N ALA A 50 -3.74 9.18 20.15
CA ALA A 50 -3.39 8.14 19.19
C ALA A 50 -3.01 6.85 19.92
N GLY A 51 -3.58 5.74 19.48
CA GLY A 51 -3.18 4.41 19.91
C GLY A 51 -2.24 3.76 18.92
N LEU A 52 -2.43 2.47 18.67
CA LEU A 52 -1.60 1.72 17.73
C LEU A 52 -1.98 2.03 16.28
N GLU A 53 -0.98 2.07 15.42
CA GLU A 53 -1.20 2.19 13.99
C GLU A 53 -1.48 0.82 13.39
N ASN A 54 -2.49 0.74 12.51
CA ASN A 54 -2.78 -0.44 11.72
C ASN A 54 -3.01 -0.01 10.29
N SER A 55 -1.98 -0.05 9.49
CA SER A 55 -2.05 0.38 8.10
C SER A 55 -2.33 -0.79 7.18
N GLU A 56 -2.88 -0.49 6.01
CA GLU A 56 -3.28 -1.52 5.04
C GLU A 56 -2.96 -1.05 3.63
N THR A 57 -2.43 -1.95 2.83
CA THR A 57 -2.21 -1.72 1.39
C THR A 57 -2.91 -2.82 0.62
N THR A 58 -3.83 -2.43 -0.26
CA THR A 58 -4.53 -3.34 -1.17
C THR A 58 -4.18 -2.94 -2.60
N PHE A 59 -3.74 -3.89 -3.40
CA PHE A 59 -3.45 -3.60 -4.80
C PHE A 59 -3.89 -4.75 -5.68
N THR A 60 -4.20 -4.41 -6.93
CA THR A 60 -4.54 -5.38 -7.97
C THR A 60 -3.47 -5.33 -9.05
N VAL A 61 -2.91 -6.48 -9.37
CA VAL A 61 -1.90 -6.62 -10.43
C VAL A 61 -2.41 -7.55 -11.52
N MET A 62 -1.92 -7.33 -12.72
CA MET A 62 -2.18 -8.24 -13.84
C MET A 62 -1.44 -9.55 -13.60
N GLY A 63 -2.08 -10.66 -13.92
CA GLY A 63 -1.48 -11.96 -13.66
C GLY A 63 -0.35 -12.29 -14.62
N SER A 64 0.82 -12.50 -14.07
CA SER A 64 1.96 -13.00 -14.83
C SER A 64 2.65 -14.08 -13.99
N PHE A 65 2.98 -15.18 -14.64
CA PHE A 65 3.58 -16.34 -13.99
C PHE A 65 5.08 -16.50 -14.27
N ALA A 66 5.67 -15.54 -14.99
CA ALA A 66 7.09 -15.58 -15.27
C ALA A 66 7.91 -15.33 -14.00
N THR A 67 9.16 -15.78 -14.00
CA THR A 67 10.07 -15.55 -12.89
C THR A 67 10.27 -14.07 -12.63
N GLY A 68 10.11 -13.64 -11.38
CA GLY A 68 10.23 -12.24 -10.98
C GLY A 68 8.98 -11.41 -11.25
N GLU A 69 7.91 -12.03 -11.75
CA GLU A 69 6.66 -11.36 -12.01
C GLU A 69 5.70 -11.42 -10.81
N ALA A 70 4.56 -10.72 -10.91
CA ALA A 70 3.71 -10.44 -9.77
C ALA A 70 3.26 -11.68 -8.99
N ILE A 71 2.63 -12.64 -9.65
CA ILE A 71 2.02 -13.76 -8.93
C ILE A 71 3.07 -14.61 -8.22
N GLN A 72 4.17 -14.91 -8.89
CA GLN A 72 5.22 -15.73 -8.31
C GLN A 72 5.85 -15.03 -7.11
N SER A 73 6.15 -13.74 -7.23
CA SER A 73 6.80 -12.98 -6.16
C SER A 73 5.89 -12.82 -4.95
N ILE A 74 4.63 -12.46 -5.18
CA ILE A 74 3.67 -12.21 -4.09
C ILE A 74 3.31 -13.52 -3.39
N PHE A 75 3.15 -14.61 -4.14
CA PHE A 75 2.82 -15.90 -3.54
C PHE A 75 3.90 -16.36 -2.55
N GLY A 76 5.16 -16.07 -2.86
CA GLY A 76 6.26 -16.38 -1.94
C GLY A 76 6.24 -15.55 -0.66
N ASP A 77 5.53 -14.42 -0.64
CA ASP A 77 5.45 -13.53 0.51
C ASP A 77 4.31 -13.90 1.48
N VAL A 78 3.45 -14.84 1.11
CA VAL A 78 2.35 -15.25 2.00
C VAL A 78 2.90 -15.78 3.31
N GLY A 79 2.44 -15.22 4.42
CA GLY A 79 2.91 -15.58 5.75
C GLY A 79 4.13 -14.81 6.20
N SER A 80 4.56 -13.80 5.44
CA SER A 80 5.73 -13.00 5.76
C SER A 80 5.39 -11.51 5.81
N SER A 81 6.23 -10.74 6.49
CA SER A 81 6.13 -9.27 6.49
C SER A 81 7.15 -8.72 5.48
N VAL A 82 6.70 -7.79 4.66
CA VAL A 82 7.53 -7.21 3.60
C VAL A 82 7.42 -5.68 3.61
N THR A 83 8.24 -5.02 2.79
CA THR A 83 8.19 -3.58 2.59
C THR A 83 7.63 -3.28 1.22
N ILE A 84 6.61 -2.42 1.15
CA ILE A 84 5.99 -1.97 -0.09
C ILE A 84 6.34 -0.50 -0.30
N VAL A 85 6.83 -0.16 -1.49
CA VAL A 85 7.17 1.22 -1.86
C VAL A 85 6.33 1.63 -3.07
N PHE A 86 5.70 2.78 -2.99
CA PHE A 86 4.87 3.32 -4.07
C PHE A 86 5.19 4.78 -4.30
N GLU A 87 5.50 5.13 -5.56
CA GLU A 87 5.66 6.52 -6.01
C GLU A 87 4.78 6.76 -7.22
N PRO A 88 3.84 7.71 -7.15
CA PRO A 88 2.99 8.03 -8.30
C PRO A 88 3.66 8.86 -9.37
N LEU A 89 4.80 9.49 -9.07
CA LEU A 89 5.54 10.34 -10.01
C LEU A 89 6.99 9.88 -10.12
N THR A 90 7.62 10.16 -11.27
CA THR A 90 9.00 9.75 -11.54
C THR A 90 10.05 10.58 -10.83
N ALA A 91 9.70 11.78 -10.35
CA ALA A 91 10.64 12.65 -9.68
C ALA A 91 11.11 12.06 -8.35
N ALA A 92 12.28 12.47 -7.90
CA ALA A 92 12.75 12.08 -6.57
C ALA A 92 11.76 12.52 -5.49
N PRO A 93 11.71 11.84 -4.32
CA PRO A 93 10.76 12.23 -3.27
C PRO A 93 10.86 13.70 -2.91
N GLY A 94 9.72 14.37 -2.83
CA GLY A 94 9.62 15.78 -2.52
C GLY A 94 8.18 16.16 -2.21
N ALA A 95 7.95 17.45 -1.91
CA ALA A 95 6.62 17.93 -1.54
C ALA A 95 5.57 17.70 -2.63
N SER A 96 5.99 17.74 -3.90
CA SER A 96 5.10 17.54 -5.04
C SER A 96 5.16 16.12 -5.62
N SER A 97 6.04 15.28 -5.10
CA SER A 97 6.21 13.90 -5.56
C SER A 97 6.52 12.98 -4.37
N PRO A 98 5.52 12.71 -3.53
CA PRO A 98 5.74 11.93 -2.33
C PRO A 98 5.98 10.45 -2.65
N ARG A 99 6.75 9.80 -1.77
CA ARG A 99 6.94 8.36 -1.77
C ARG A 99 6.26 7.79 -0.54
N TYR A 100 5.48 6.75 -0.72
CA TYR A 100 4.82 6.05 0.39
C TYR A 100 5.49 4.71 0.61
N THR A 101 5.93 4.46 1.83
CA THR A 101 6.58 3.21 2.21
C THR A 101 5.77 2.53 3.31
N HIS A 102 5.31 1.31 3.04
CA HIS A 102 4.60 0.49 4.02
C HIS A 102 5.57 -0.57 4.55
N THR A 103 6.05 -0.36 5.77
CA THR A 103 7.00 -1.25 6.44
C THR A 103 6.25 -2.21 7.35
N GLY A 104 6.65 -3.48 7.35
CA GLY A 104 5.99 -4.50 8.18
C GLY A 104 4.64 -4.94 7.65
N ALA A 105 4.41 -4.80 6.35
CA ALA A 105 3.17 -5.23 5.71
C ALA A 105 3.11 -6.75 5.67
N PHE A 106 2.09 -7.33 6.30
CA PHE A 106 1.92 -8.78 6.43
C PHE A 106 0.87 -9.28 5.45
N LEU A 107 1.21 -10.28 4.67
CA LEU A 107 0.30 -10.94 3.73
C LEU A 107 -0.17 -12.27 4.30
N ALA A 108 -1.44 -12.32 4.70
CA ALA A 108 -2.02 -13.53 5.28
C ALA A 108 -2.64 -14.45 4.24
N THR A 109 -3.19 -13.89 3.17
CA THR A 109 -3.94 -14.64 2.17
C THR A 109 -3.72 -14.04 0.77
N LEU A 110 -3.50 -14.90 -0.20
CA LEU A 110 -3.42 -14.48 -1.59
C LEU A 110 -4.38 -15.34 -2.43
N PRO A 111 -5.53 -14.80 -2.87
CA PRO A 111 -6.41 -15.53 -3.77
C PRO A 111 -5.87 -15.48 -5.19
N ILE A 112 -5.81 -16.63 -5.85
CA ILE A 112 -5.48 -16.73 -7.28
C ILE A 112 -6.74 -17.18 -8.00
N VAL A 113 -7.29 -16.32 -8.83
CA VAL A 113 -8.54 -16.57 -9.54
C VAL A 113 -8.28 -16.51 -11.05
N VAL A 114 -8.61 -17.58 -11.75
CA VAL A 114 -8.47 -17.66 -13.19
C VAL A 114 -9.83 -18.02 -13.80
N ASN A 115 -10.36 -17.16 -14.64
CA ASN A 115 -11.63 -17.37 -15.31
C ASN A 115 -11.42 -17.45 -16.83
N VAL A 116 -12.10 -18.40 -17.47
CA VAL A 116 -11.99 -18.56 -18.92
C VAL A 116 -12.53 -17.32 -19.64
N GLY A 117 -11.75 -16.79 -20.56
CA GLY A 117 -12.14 -15.63 -21.36
C GLY A 117 -11.86 -14.29 -20.69
N GLU A 118 -11.25 -14.28 -19.51
CA GLU A 118 -10.90 -13.06 -18.79
C GLU A 118 -9.39 -12.97 -18.56
N LEU A 119 -8.90 -11.75 -18.44
CA LEU A 119 -7.51 -11.52 -18.03
C LEU A 119 -7.33 -11.93 -16.58
N VAL A 120 -6.21 -12.60 -16.29
CA VAL A 120 -5.90 -12.97 -14.91
C VAL A 120 -5.49 -11.74 -14.13
N GLN A 121 -6.15 -11.51 -13.01
CA GLN A 121 -5.83 -10.43 -12.08
C GLN A 121 -5.78 -10.98 -10.67
N VAL A 122 -4.86 -10.45 -9.86
CA VAL A 122 -4.71 -10.87 -8.47
C VAL A 122 -4.79 -9.62 -7.60
N THR A 123 -5.63 -9.68 -6.57
CA THR A 123 -5.74 -8.62 -5.57
C THR A 123 -5.11 -9.11 -4.29
N ALA A 124 -4.09 -8.41 -3.82
CA ALA A 124 -3.40 -8.72 -2.58
C ALA A 124 -3.68 -7.65 -1.54
N THR A 125 -3.93 -8.07 -0.29
CA THR A 125 -4.14 -7.18 0.84
C THR A 125 -3.08 -7.45 1.90
N TYR A 126 -2.28 -6.42 2.18
CA TYR A 126 -1.24 -6.46 3.21
C TYR A 126 -1.70 -5.61 4.39
N THR A 127 -1.59 -6.15 5.59
CA THR A 127 -2.05 -5.47 6.80
C THR A 127 -0.95 -5.37 7.84
N GLY A 128 -1.12 -4.43 8.75
CA GLY A 128 -0.19 -4.21 9.85
C GLY A 128 0.95 -3.28 9.47
N GLY A 129 1.86 -3.05 10.40
CA GLY A 129 2.99 -2.18 10.18
C GLY A 129 2.63 -0.72 10.10
N SER A 130 3.45 0.05 9.39
CA SER A 130 3.32 1.50 9.32
C SER A 130 3.55 2.01 7.91
N ILE A 131 2.73 2.97 7.48
CA ILE A 131 2.91 3.67 6.21
C ILE A 131 3.50 5.04 6.51
N VAL A 132 4.61 5.36 5.85
CA VAL A 132 5.33 6.63 6.01
C VAL A 132 5.38 7.34 4.67
N GLN A 133 5.12 8.65 4.69
CA GLN A 133 5.24 9.51 3.52
C GLN A 133 6.58 10.22 3.55
N ALA A 134 7.36 10.07 2.47
CA ALA A 134 8.61 10.81 2.28
C ALA A 134 8.36 11.94 1.29
N ILE A 135 8.63 13.17 1.70
CA ILE A 135 8.41 14.37 0.87
C ILE A 135 9.69 15.17 0.65
N SER A 136 10.83 14.56 0.96
CA SER A 136 12.14 15.20 0.73
C SER A 136 13.22 14.14 0.57
#